data_23d754da75a07821068fefbef2696013
#
_entry.id   23d754da75a07821068fefbef2696013
#
_cell.length_a   1.000
_cell.length_b   1.000
_cell.length_c   1.000
_cell.angle_alpha   90.00
_cell.angle_beta   90.00
_cell.angle_gamma   90.00
#
_symmetry.space_group_name_H-M   'P 1'
#
loop_
_entity.id
_entity.type
_entity.pdbx_description
1 polymer ?
#
loop_
_entity_poly.entity_id
_entity_poly.type
_entity_poly.pdbx_seq_one_letter_code
_entity_poly.pdbx_strand_id
1 'polypeptide(L)'
;MQLFLEQLLNGLAMGSIYALVTLGLALVYGVMRILHVAHAAVFTIGAYAGLYLFAATGSLAVAFLGSMAICAAVGVIIERFLYFPLLKYPPFVPLIGSIAVLLSIEEAARLVAGPYILTFPAKLPFPNVYVGATQISSGLLAIYVITAAVLLVLWYITTRTELGRHFP
;
A
#
# COMPACT_ATOMS: atom_id res chain seq x y z
N MET A 1 -15.89 -22.12 17.68
CA MET A 1 -14.64 -22.49 16.98
C MET A 1 -14.57 -21.88 15.58
N GLN A 2 -15.63 -21.89 14.79
CA GLN A 2 -15.66 -21.25 13.46
C GLN A 2 -15.42 -19.74 13.52
N LEU A 3 -16.13 -19.01 14.37
CA LEU A 3 -15.94 -17.56 14.53
C LEU A 3 -14.50 -17.19 14.91
N PHE A 4 -13.86 -17.99 15.72
CA PHE A 4 -12.45 -17.77 16.09
C PHE A 4 -11.50 -17.93 14.90
N LEU A 5 -11.71 -18.95 14.06
CA LEU A 5 -10.91 -19.15 12.84
C LEU A 5 -11.13 -18.02 11.82
N GLU A 6 -12.36 -17.57 11.62
CA GLU A 6 -12.67 -16.44 10.75
C GLU A 6 -12.00 -15.15 11.23
N GLN A 7 -12.06 -14.87 12.53
CA GLN A 7 -11.40 -13.69 13.10
C GLN A 7 -9.87 -13.78 13.01
N LEU A 8 -9.30 -14.97 13.22
CA LEU A 8 -7.87 -15.20 13.09
C LEU A 8 -7.40 -14.95 11.63
N LEU A 9 -8.13 -15.48 10.65
CA LEU A 9 -7.82 -15.26 9.25
C LEU A 9 -7.97 -13.78 8.86
N ASN A 10 -9.05 -13.14 9.24
CA ASN A 10 -9.24 -11.71 8.96
C ASN A 10 -8.15 -10.86 9.63
N GLY A 11 -7.80 -11.17 10.89
CA GLY A 11 -6.71 -10.49 11.60
C GLY A 11 -5.35 -10.68 10.92
N LEU A 12 -5.06 -11.88 10.42
CA LEU A 12 -3.82 -12.16 9.69
C LEU A 12 -3.79 -11.41 8.35
N ALA A 13 -4.91 -11.28 7.64
CA ALA A 13 -4.98 -10.51 6.41
C ALA A 13 -4.75 -9.01 6.66
N MET A 14 -5.39 -8.44 7.68
CA MET A 14 -5.14 -7.06 8.08
C MET A 14 -3.69 -6.85 8.52
N GLY A 15 -3.13 -7.76 9.30
CA GLY A 15 -1.71 -7.76 9.67
C GLY A 15 -0.79 -7.80 8.46
N SER A 16 -1.13 -8.58 7.43
CA SER A 16 -0.39 -8.65 6.17
C SER A 16 -0.38 -7.31 5.41
N ILE A 17 -1.51 -6.62 5.36
CA ILE A 17 -1.60 -5.28 4.74
C ILE A 17 -0.74 -4.29 5.53
N TYR A 18 -0.85 -4.26 6.85
CA TYR A 18 -0.02 -3.39 7.68
C TYR A 18 1.47 -3.68 7.55
N ALA A 19 1.85 -4.95 7.43
CA ALA A 19 3.23 -5.33 7.18
C ALA A 19 3.77 -4.76 5.88
N LEU A 20 2.99 -4.81 4.78
CA LEU A 20 3.38 -4.23 3.50
C LEU A 20 3.54 -2.70 3.58
N VAL A 21 2.60 -2.01 4.22
CA VAL A 21 2.66 -0.56 4.41
C VAL A 21 3.89 -0.18 5.24
N THR A 22 4.14 -0.91 6.32
CA THR A 22 5.28 -0.67 7.23
C THR A 22 6.61 -0.92 6.53
N LEU A 23 6.71 -1.99 5.71
CA LEU A 23 7.91 -2.27 4.92
C LEU A 23 8.19 -1.18 3.89
N GLY A 24 7.16 -0.67 3.20
CA GLY A 24 7.31 0.46 2.29
C GLY A 24 7.87 1.70 3.02
N LEU A 25 7.31 2.02 4.19
CA LEU A 25 7.79 3.11 5.02
C LEU A 25 9.24 2.88 5.50
N ALA A 26 9.56 1.65 5.93
CA ALA A 26 10.90 1.30 6.40
C ALA A 26 11.95 1.44 5.28
N LEU A 27 11.63 1.06 4.04
CA LEU A 27 12.51 1.24 2.89
C LEU A 27 12.77 2.72 2.60
N VAL A 28 11.73 3.55 2.59
CA VAL A 28 11.89 5.00 2.39
C VAL A 28 12.75 5.61 3.51
N TYR A 29 12.49 5.23 4.77
CA TYR A 29 13.28 5.70 5.90
C TYR A 29 14.74 5.24 5.82
N GLY A 30 14.98 4.00 5.42
CA GLY A 30 16.34 3.46 5.26
C GLY A 30 17.18 4.22 4.24
N VAL A 31 16.56 4.68 3.13
CA VAL A 31 17.23 5.42 2.07
C VAL A 31 17.38 6.91 2.41
N MET A 32 16.29 7.56 2.80
CA MET A 32 16.25 9.02 2.95
C MET A 32 16.45 9.51 4.37
N ARG A 33 16.36 8.64 5.38
CA ARG A 33 16.40 8.95 6.82
C ARG A 33 15.38 10.01 7.24
N ILE A 34 14.24 10.07 6.53
CA ILE A 34 13.13 10.96 6.80
C ILE A 34 11.90 10.11 7.14
N LEU A 35 11.14 10.53 8.16
CA LEU A 35 9.84 9.91 8.44
C LEU A 35 8.83 10.35 7.37
N HIS A 36 8.57 9.45 6.42
CA HIS A 36 7.66 9.70 5.30
C HIS A 36 6.21 9.36 5.69
N VAL A 37 5.59 10.20 6.52
CA VAL A 37 4.21 10.00 7.00
C VAL A 37 3.20 10.04 5.84
N ALA A 38 3.48 10.81 4.77
CA ALA A 38 2.69 10.86 3.55
C ALA A 38 2.56 9.50 2.83
N HIS A 39 3.32 8.46 3.24
CA HIS A 39 3.21 7.11 2.69
C HIS A 39 1.78 6.54 2.81
N ALA A 40 1.08 6.84 3.91
CA ALA A 40 -0.31 6.44 4.09
C ALA A 40 -1.24 7.08 3.04
N ALA A 41 -0.98 8.35 2.67
CA ALA A 41 -1.73 9.01 1.61
C ALA A 41 -1.46 8.41 0.23
N VAL A 42 -0.22 8.00 -0.07
CA VAL A 42 0.11 7.30 -1.31
C VAL A 42 -0.61 5.96 -1.39
N PHE A 43 -0.71 5.23 -0.28
CA PHE A 43 -1.50 4.00 -0.20
C PHE A 43 -2.99 4.27 -0.51
N THR A 44 -3.56 5.32 0.04
CA THR A 44 -4.94 5.74 -0.24
C THR A 44 -5.15 6.07 -1.72
N ILE A 45 -4.23 6.83 -2.34
CA ILE A 45 -4.27 7.13 -3.79
C ILE A 45 -4.22 5.83 -4.60
N GLY A 46 -3.37 4.88 -4.22
CA GLY A 46 -3.26 3.58 -4.89
C GLY A 46 -4.57 2.78 -4.84
N ALA A 47 -5.25 2.78 -3.70
CA ALA A 47 -6.52 2.11 -3.53
C ALA A 47 -7.62 2.72 -4.43
N TYR A 48 -7.75 4.04 -4.44
CA TYR A 48 -8.71 4.75 -5.31
C TYR A 48 -8.36 4.60 -6.79
N ALA A 49 -7.09 4.74 -7.17
CA ALA A 49 -6.64 4.56 -8.54
C ALA A 49 -6.96 3.14 -9.04
N GLY A 50 -6.69 2.11 -8.23
CA GLY A 50 -7.05 0.74 -8.56
C GLY A 50 -8.55 0.54 -8.74
N LEU A 51 -9.35 1.11 -7.86
CA LEU A 51 -10.81 1.05 -7.93
C LEU A 51 -11.35 1.68 -9.22
N TYR A 52 -10.94 2.92 -9.52
CA TYR A 52 -11.42 3.64 -10.71
C TYR A 52 -10.92 3.02 -12.02
N LEU A 53 -9.66 2.58 -12.07
CA LEU A 53 -9.11 1.88 -13.24
C LEU A 53 -9.84 0.55 -13.48
N PHE A 54 -10.16 -0.19 -12.41
CA PHE A 54 -10.94 -1.41 -12.55
C PHE A 54 -12.36 -1.12 -13.02
N ALA A 55 -13.02 -0.11 -12.47
CA ALA A 55 -14.36 0.30 -12.90
C ALA A 55 -14.40 0.73 -14.38
N ALA A 56 -13.33 1.37 -14.87
CA ALA A 56 -13.24 1.83 -16.25
C ALA A 56 -12.88 0.73 -17.26
N THR A 57 -12.04 -0.24 -16.86
CA THR A 57 -11.45 -1.22 -17.80
C THR A 57 -11.96 -2.64 -17.60
N GLY A 58 -12.51 -2.96 -16.43
CA GLY A 58 -12.89 -4.33 -16.05
C GLY A 58 -11.70 -5.29 -15.85
N SER A 59 -10.46 -4.81 -15.99
CA SER A 59 -9.25 -5.63 -15.95
C SER A 59 -8.47 -5.42 -14.65
N LEU A 60 -8.29 -6.49 -13.87
CA LEU A 60 -7.47 -6.46 -12.65
C LEU A 60 -6.00 -6.15 -12.93
N ALA A 61 -5.47 -6.63 -14.06
CA ALA A 61 -4.08 -6.37 -14.44
C ALA A 61 -3.85 -4.88 -14.71
N VAL A 62 -4.77 -4.23 -15.43
CA VAL A 62 -4.70 -2.78 -15.70
C VAL A 62 -4.87 -1.99 -14.40
N ALA A 63 -5.81 -2.37 -13.55
CA ALA A 63 -6.01 -1.73 -12.25
C ALA A 63 -4.75 -1.82 -11.37
N PHE A 64 -4.12 -2.99 -11.31
CA PHE A 64 -2.92 -3.22 -10.49
C PHE A 64 -1.71 -2.45 -11.03
N LEU A 65 -1.36 -2.64 -12.31
CA LEU A 65 -0.20 -1.98 -12.91
C LEU A 65 -0.39 -0.46 -13.01
N GLY A 66 -1.61 -0.01 -13.31
CA GLY A 66 -1.94 1.41 -13.37
C GLY A 66 -1.86 2.08 -12.00
N SER A 67 -2.38 1.45 -10.94
CA SER A 67 -2.25 1.98 -9.58
C SER A 67 -0.79 2.04 -9.12
N MET A 68 0.03 1.03 -9.45
CA MET A 68 1.47 1.07 -9.18
C MET A 68 2.15 2.24 -9.89
N ALA A 69 1.85 2.46 -11.17
CA ALA A 69 2.41 3.58 -11.94
C ALA A 69 1.99 4.95 -11.36
N ILE A 70 0.73 5.09 -10.98
CA ILE A 70 0.21 6.31 -10.35
C ILE A 70 0.88 6.55 -9.00
N CYS A 71 1.00 5.53 -8.14
CA CYS A 71 1.69 5.65 -6.86
C CYS A 71 3.17 6.02 -7.04
N ALA A 72 3.86 5.42 -8.02
CA ALA A 72 5.23 5.76 -8.33
C ALA A 72 5.37 7.22 -8.79
N ALA A 73 4.50 7.68 -9.68
CA ALA A 73 4.48 9.08 -10.13
C ALA A 73 4.23 10.05 -8.97
N VAL A 74 3.24 9.76 -8.11
CA VAL A 74 2.96 10.56 -6.91
C VAL A 74 4.15 10.57 -5.95
N GLY A 75 4.81 9.44 -5.75
CA GLY A 75 6.03 9.34 -4.93
C GLY A 75 7.14 10.24 -5.45
N VAL A 76 7.41 10.22 -6.76
CA VAL A 76 8.40 11.11 -7.41
C VAL A 76 8.01 12.59 -7.28
N ILE A 77 6.73 12.91 -7.42
CA ILE A 77 6.24 14.28 -7.24
C ILE A 77 6.47 14.75 -5.80
N ILE A 78 6.10 13.95 -4.81
CA ILE A 78 6.31 14.28 -3.40
C ILE A 78 7.81 14.43 -3.10
N GLU A 79 8.65 13.53 -3.59
CA GLU A 79 10.09 13.62 -3.39
C GLU A 79 10.65 14.90 -4.03
N ARG A 80 10.33 15.18 -5.28
CA ARG A 80 10.91 16.29 -6.04
C ARG A 80 10.45 17.65 -5.55
N PHE A 81 9.18 17.80 -5.25
CA PHE A 81 8.57 19.10 -4.90
C PHE A 81 8.51 19.36 -3.40
N LEU A 82 8.43 18.32 -2.58
CA LEU A 82 8.37 18.48 -1.13
C LEU A 82 9.72 18.22 -0.48
N TYR A 83 10.25 17.00 -0.61
CA TYR A 83 11.43 16.61 0.17
C TYR A 83 12.70 17.27 -0.34
N PHE A 84 12.96 17.27 -1.64
CA PHE A 84 14.19 17.83 -2.19
C PHE A 84 14.45 19.27 -1.73
N PRO A 85 13.51 20.22 -1.74
CA PRO A 85 13.72 21.56 -1.20
C PRO A 85 13.80 21.62 0.33
N LEU A 86 13.18 20.67 1.04
CA LEU A 86 13.11 20.67 2.50
C LEU A 86 14.30 19.96 3.17
N LEU A 87 15.06 19.14 2.42
CA LEU A 87 16.21 18.40 2.96
C LEU A 87 17.33 19.30 3.50
N LYS A 88 17.40 20.56 3.08
CA LYS A 88 18.36 21.56 3.59
C LYS A 88 18.01 22.11 4.97
N TYR A 89 16.82 21.82 5.48
CA TYR A 89 16.35 22.25 6.79
C TYR A 89 16.46 21.12 7.82
N PRO A 90 16.31 21.42 9.12
CA PRO A 90 16.33 20.40 10.17
C PRO A 90 15.30 19.28 9.92
N PRO A 91 15.54 18.04 10.41
CA PRO A 91 14.73 16.86 10.07
C PRO A 91 13.24 16.95 10.41
N PHE A 92 12.85 17.82 11.36
CA PHE A 92 11.44 18.05 11.70
C PHE A 92 10.69 18.81 10.61
N VAL A 93 11.35 19.61 9.75
CA VAL A 93 10.68 20.39 8.70
C VAL A 93 10.13 19.48 7.59
N PRO A 94 10.90 18.53 7.01
CA PRO A 94 10.32 17.52 6.11
C PRO A 94 9.22 16.68 6.76
N LEU A 95 9.31 16.39 8.06
CA LEU A 95 8.25 15.65 8.78
C LEU A 95 6.93 16.43 8.80
N ILE A 96 6.96 17.71 9.15
CA ILE A 96 5.75 18.57 9.14
C ILE A 96 5.19 18.67 7.71
N GLY A 97 6.04 18.87 6.71
CA GLY A 97 5.65 18.87 5.31
C GLY A 97 4.96 17.57 4.89
N SER A 98 5.47 16.43 5.33
CA SER A 98 4.91 15.11 5.08
C SER A 98 3.51 14.93 5.70
N ILE A 99 3.29 15.43 6.92
CA ILE A 99 1.98 15.43 7.58
C ILE A 99 1.00 16.34 6.82
N ALA A 100 1.44 17.52 6.39
CA ALA A 100 0.61 18.41 5.60
C ALA A 100 0.13 17.78 4.28
N VAL A 101 1.02 17.06 3.58
CA VAL A 101 0.66 16.30 2.37
C VAL A 101 -0.33 15.19 2.68
N LEU A 102 -0.10 14.42 3.78
CA LEU A 102 -1.05 13.39 4.21
C LEU A 102 -2.46 13.97 4.37
N LEU A 103 -2.61 15.00 5.18
CA LEU A 103 -3.90 15.62 5.45
C LEU A 103 -4.55 16.21 4.19
N SER A 104 -3.75 16.85 3.32
CA SER A 104 -4.24 17.42 2.07
C SER A 104 -4.78 16.36 1.12
N ILE A 105 -4.09 15.22 1.00
CA ILE A 105 -4.52 14.12 0.13
C ILE A 105 -5.74 13.41 0.72
N GLU A 106 -5.81 13.21 2.04
CA GLU A 106 -6.97 12.62 2.69
C GLU A 106 -8.22 13.47 2.50
N GLU A 107 -8.13 14.77 2.69
CA GLU A 107 -9.26 15.68 2.46
C GLU A 107 -9.63 15.77 0.97
N ALA A 108 -8.66 15.81 0.07
CA ALA A 108 -8.93 15.75 -1.37
C ALA A 108 -9.64 14.44 -1.76
N ALA A 109 -9.23 13.31 -1.21
CA ALA A 109 -9.88 12.03 -1.44
C ALA A 109 -11.33 12.03 -0.94
N ARG A 110 -11.60 12.59 0.24
CA ARG A 110 -12.97 12.76 0.78
C ARG A 110 -13.84 13.64 -0.09
N LEU A 111 -13.29 14.73 -0.62
CA LEU A 111 -14.02 15.63 -1.50
C LEU A 111 -14.37 14.98 -2.83
N VAL A 112 -13.50 14.17 -3.38
CA VAL A 112 -13.69 13.51 -4.69
C VAL A 112 -14.55 12.25 -4.58
N ALA A 113 -14.26 11.39 -3.61
CA ALA A 113 -14.91 10.09 -3.47
C ALA A 113 -16.13 10.12 -2.54
N GLY A 114 -16.31 11.20 -1.78
CA GLY A 114 -17.35 11.32 -0.77
C GLY A 114 -17.02 10.57 0.53
N PRO A 115 -17.89 10.68 1.56
CA PRO A 115 -17.68 10.07 2.88
C PRO A 115 -18.07 8.59 2.93
N TYR A 116 -18.45 7.98 1.81
CA TYR A 116 -18.96 6.62 1.78
C TYR A 116 -17.85 5.59 1.64
N ILE A 117 -18.07 4.42 2.24
CA ILE A 117 -17.19 3.26 2.07
C ILE A 117 -17.39 2.72 0.64
N LEU A 118 -16.33 2.80 -0.15
CA LEU A 118 -16.32 2.21 -1.48
C LEU A 118 -15.84 0.75 -1.40
N THR A 119 -16.62 -0.14 -2.00
CA THR A 119 -16.29 -1.57 -2.11
C THR A 119 -15.70 -1.87 -3.48
N PHE A 120 -14.64 -2.67 -3.51
CA PHE A 120 -14.04 -3.11 -4.76
C PHE A 120 -14.95 -4.16 -5.43
N PRO A 121 -15.51 -3.88 -6.63
CA PRO A 121 -16.56 -4.72 -7.23
C PRO A 121 -16.02 -5.96 -7.94
N ALA A 122 -14.71 -6.22 -7.91
CA ALA A 122 -14.15 -7.35 -8.63
C ALA A 122 -14.50 -8.68 -7.96
N LYS A 123 -15.13 -9.56 -8.73
CA LYS A 123 -15.11 -10.99 -8.45
C LYS A 123 -13.76 -11.53 -8.96
N LEU A 124 -12.91 -11.94 -8.04
CA LEU A 124 -11.65 -12.58 -8.43
C LEU A 124 -11.96 -13.89 -9.17
N PRO A 125 -11.14 -14.25 -10.19
CA PRO A 125 -11.36 -15.46 -11.01
C PRO A 125 -11.12 -16.76 -10.23
N PHE A 126 -10.83 -16.68 -8.93
CA PHE A 126 -10.58 -17.82 -8.08
C PHE A 126 -11.83 -18.18 -7.26
N PRO A 127 -12.17 -19.46 -7.14
CA PRO A 127 -13.27 -19.87 -6.28
C PRO A 127 -12.94 -19.61 -4.80
N ASN A 128 -13.96 -19.36 -4.01
CA ASN A 128 -13.80 -19.33 -2.56
C ASN A 128 -13.41 -20.73 -2.07
N VAL A 129 -12.46 -20.78 -1.17
CA VAL A 129 -12.00 -22.04 -0.58
C VAL A 129 -12.74 -22.28 0.73
N TYR A 130 -13.25 -23.49 0.89
CA TYR A 130 -13.93 -23.90 2.12
C TYR A 130 -12.99 -24.77 2.94
N VAL A 131 -12.72 -24.35 4.17
CA VAL A 131 -11.97 -25.15 5.14
C VAL A 131 -12.95 -25.56 6.24
N GLY A 132 -13.49 -26.78 6.12
CA GLY A 132 -14.63 -27.23 6.94
C GLY A 132 -15.87 -26.42 6.65
N ALA A 133 -16.45 -25.75 7.64
CA ALA A 133 -17.61 -24.87 7.50
C ALA A 133 -17.23 -23.38 7.35
N THR A 134 -15.93 -23.02 7.35
CA THR A 134 -15.46 -21.64 7.22
C THR A 134 -15.16 -21.34 5.76
N GLN A 135 -15.78 -20.29 5.22
CA GLN A 135 -15.53 -19.80 3.87
C GLN A 135 -14.37 -18.79 3.88
N ILE A 136 -13.29 -19.12 3.18
CA ILE A 136 -12.18 -18.20 2.94
C ILE A 136 -12.44 -17.50 1.59
N SER A 137 -12.61 -16.18 1.62
CA SER A 137 -12.82 -15.44 0.39
C SER A 137 -11.58 -15.44 -0.48
N SER A 138 -11.76 -15.47 -1.81
CA SER A 138 -10.68 -15.37 -2.78
C SER A 138 -9.84 -14.09 -2.59
N GLY A 139 -10.44 -13.01 -2.08
CA GLY A 139 -9.75 -11.78 -1.73
C GLY A 139 -8.72 -11.96 -0.61
N LEU A 140 -9.07 -12.69 0.46
CA LEU A 140 -8.13 -13.01 1.55
C LEU A 140 -6.92 -13.82 1.05
N LEU A 141 -7.18 -14.82 0.21
CA LEU A 141 -6.09 -15.63 -0.40
C LEU A 141 -5.17 -14.78 -1.27
N ALA A 142 -5.74 -13.86 -2.07
CA ALA A 142 -4.96 -12.95 -2.88
C ALA A 142 -4.06 -12.04 -2.01
N ILE A 143 -4.56 -11.51 -0.90
CA ILE A 143 -3.77 -10.70 0.03
C ILE A 143 -2.57 -11.50 0.55
N TYR A 144 -2.75 -12.74 0.99
CA TYR A 144 -1.66 -13.57 1.50
C TYR A 144 -0.61 -13.87 0.43
N VAL A 145 -1.04 -14.24 -0.78
CA VAL A 145 -0.12 -14.57 -1.88
C VAL A 145 0.68 -13.33 -2.31
N ILE A 146 0.01 -12.19 -2.47
CA ILE A 146 0.68 -10.94 -2.84
C ILE A 146 1.66 -10.51 -1.75
N THR A 147 1.25 -10.56 -0.48
CA THR A 147 2.12 -10.21 0.64
C THR A 147 3.35 -11.11 0.70
N ALA A 148 3.17 -12.43 0.59
CA ALA A 148 4.27 -13.37 0.59
C ALA A 148 5.21 -13.14 -0.61
N ALA A 149 4.68 -12.89 -1.79
CA ALA A 149 5.48 -12.60 -2.99
C ALA A 149 6.30 -11.31 -2.82
N VAL A 150 5.70 -10.24 -2.32
CA VAL A 150 6.40 -8.97 -2.07
C VAL A 150 7.49 -9.14 -1.01
N LEU A 151 7.19 -9.84 0.09
CA LEU A 151 8.17 -10.14 1.14
C LEU A 151 9.36 -10.93 0.60
N LEU A 152 9.11 -11.96 -0.22
CA LEU A 152 10.17 -12.77 -0.85
C LEU A 152 11.02 -11.94 -1.82
N VAL A 153 10.40 -11.08 -2.62
CA VAL A 153 11.12 -10.18 -3.53
C VAL A 153 11.98 -9.19 -2.74
N LEU A 154 11.44 -8.58 -1.71
CA LEU A 154 12.18 -7.65 -0.85
C LEU A 154 13.34 -8.37 -0.11
N TRP A 155 13.08 -9.55 0.44
CA TRP A 155 14.11 -10.37 1.06
C TRP A 155 15.23 -10.70 0.07
N TYR A 156 14.88 -11.10 -1.16
CA TYR A 156 15.85 -11.39 -2.21
C TYR A 156 16.68 -10.15 -2.58
N ILE A 157 16.02 -9.00 -2.77
CA ILE A 157 16.70 -7.74 -3.10
C ILE A 157 17.65 -7.34 -1.97
N THR A 158 17.20 -7.37 -0.72
CA THR A 158 18.02 -6.93 0.42
C THR A 158 19.17 -7.88 0.73
N THR A 159 19.02 -9.20 0.48
CA THR A 159 20.08 -10.19 0.82
C THR A 159 21.00 -10.51 -0.33
N ARG A 160 20.55 -10.37 -1.58
CA ARG A 160 21.27 -10.84 -2.77
C ARG A 160 21.74 -9.74 -3.72
N THR A 161 21.33 -8.49 -3.52
CA THR A 161 21.73 -7.39 -4.40
C THR A 161 22.68 -6.42 -3.66
N GLU A 162 23.51 -5.70 -4.42
CA GLU A 162 24.41 -4.68 -3.87
C GLU A 162 23.65 -3.54 -3.19
N LEU A 163 22.42 -3.29 -3.61
CA LEU A 163 21.53 -2.33 -2.95
C LEU A 163 21.33 -2.67 -1.46
N GLY A 164 21.20 -3.96 -1.12
CA GLY A 164 21.05 -4.39 0.27
C GLY A 164 22.31 -4.25 1.12
N ARG A 165 23.51 -4.20 0.51
CA ARG A 165 24.77 -4.01 1.25
C ARG A 165 25.02 -2.58 1.70
N HIS A 166 24.32 -1.62 1.14
CA HIS A 166 24.39 -0.20 1.50
C HIS A 166 23.38 0.20 2.59
N PHE A 167 22.51 -0.72 3.02
CA PHE A 167 21.67 -0.51 4.19
C PHE A 167 22.46 -0.93 5.44
N PRO A 168 22.80 0.02 6.35
CA PRO A 168 23.46 -0.28 7.61
C PRO A 168 22.54 -1.06 8.55
#